data_3ea02e42b6a6828d5a75250975072021
#
_entry.id   3ea02e42b6a6828d5a75250975072021
#
_cell.length_a   1.000
_cell.length_b   1.000
_cell.length_c   1.000
_cell.angle_alpha   90.00
_cell.angle_beta   90.00
_cell.angle_gamma   90.00
#
_symmetry.space_group_name_H-M   'P 1'
#
loop_
_entity.id
_entity.type
_entity.pdbx_description
1 polymer ?
#
loop_
_entity_poly.entity_id
_entity_poly.type
_entity_poly.pdbx_seq_one_letter_code
_entity_poly.pdbx_strand_id
1 'polypeptide(L)'
;MIYFSRKLVAIIVVIFAQSSLGTNAIQVNSQSLGQNGYVKYSNGLLIQWGKQPGSTASTVTIYLPTSFYDTNYVIHGCIIKDAYDENVYTATSLVNPTVSSFKMDRNFGSSSGTGVSRAKYSWMAIGRWK
;
A
#
# COMPACT_ATOMS: atom_id res chain seq x y z
N MET A 1 -52.87 -0.50 20.32
CA MET A 1 -51.39 -0.45 20.61
C MET A 1 -50.71 -1.48 19.73
N ILE A 2 -49.77 -1.03 18.93
CA ILE A 2 -49.03 -1.93 18.00
C ILE A 2 -47.74 -2.35 18.70
N TYR A 3 -47.62 -3.65 18.99
CA TYR A 3 -46.39 -4.25 19.52
C TYR A 3 -45.47 -4.65 18.38
N PHE A 4 -44.34 -3.96 18.22
CA PHE A 4 -43.28 -4.40 17.36
C PHE A 4 -42.41 -5.44 18.10
N SER A 5 -42.16 -6.58 17.49
CA SER A 5 -41.24 -7.56 18.06
C SER A 5 -39.83 -6.94 18.19
N ARG A 6 -39.06 -7.33 19.21
CA ARG A 6 -37.67 -6.87 19.39
C ARG A 6 -36.80 -7.12 18.15
N LYS A 7 -37.09 -8.21 17.42
CA LYS A 7 -36.43 -8.53 16.15
C LYS A 7 -36.73 -7.51 15.04
N LEU A 8 -37.97 -7.06 14.94
CA LEU A 8 -38.37 -6.08 13.93
C LEU A 8 -37.72 -4.71 14.21
N VAL A 9 -37.64 -4.29 15.47
CA VAL A 9 -36.95 -3.06 15.88
C VAL A 9 -35.45 -3.12 15.56
N ALA A 10 -34.78 -4.25 15.83
CA ALA A 10 -33.38 -4.45 15.50
C ALA A 10 -33.12 -4.35 13.97
N ILE A 11 -33.99 -4.95 13.14
CA ILE A 11 -33.87 -4.88 11.68
C ILE A 11 -34.06 -3.42 11.20
N ILE A 12 -35.02 -2.70 11.72
CA ILE A 12 -35.26 -1.29 11.38
C ILE A 12 -34.04 -0.42 11.74
N VAL A 13 -33.44 -0.62 12.92
CA VAL A 13 -32.24 0.11 13.35
C VAL A 13 -31.06 -0.16 12.42
N VAL A 14 -30.85 -1.40 11.99
CA VAL A 14 -29.79 -1.76 11.03
C VAL A 14 -30.01 -1.10 9.67
N ILE A 15 -31.25 -1.09 9.17
CA ILE A 15 -31.59 -0.43 7.90
C ILE A 15 -31.36 1.07 7.99
N PHE A 16 -31.74 1.72 9.08
CA PHE A 16 -31.50 3.15 9.33
C PHE A 16 -29.99 3.48 9.43
N ALA A 17 -29.20 2.64 10.12
CA ALA A 17 -27.76 2.82 10.23
C ALA A 17 -27.06 2.71 8.85
N GLN A 18 -27.50 1.78 7.98
CA GLN A 18 -26.98 1.68 6.63
C GLN A 18 -27.42 2.83 5.73
N SER A 19 -28.64 3.32 5.85
CA SER A 19 -29.14 4.46 5.07
C SER A 19 -28.51 5.79 5.50
N SER A 20 -28.05 5.93 6.76
CA SER A 20 -27.40 7.14 7.26
C SER A 20 -26.02 7.38 6.66
N LEU A 21 -25.34 6.33 6.16
CA LEU A 21 -24.05 6.46 5.47
C LEU A 21 -24.18 7.04 4.06
N GLY A 22 -25.38 7.09 3.50
CA GLY A 22 -25.66 7.58 2.15
C GLY A 22 -25.13 6.68 1.04
N THR A 23 -25.67 6.82 -0.17
CA THR A 23 -25.27 6.06 -1.35
C THR A 23 -23.85 6.41 -1.85
N ASN A 24 -23.30 7.54 -1.41
CA ASN A 24 -21.97 8.03 -1.80
C ASN A 24 -20.88 7.78 -0.75
N ALA A 25 -21.18 7.05 0.33
CA ALA A 25 -20.19 6.72 1.33
C ALA A 25 -19.10 5.83 0.74
N ILE A 26 -17.85 6.27 0.89
CA ILE A 26 -16.68 5.47 0.51
C ILE A 26 -16.48 4.39 1.58
N GLN A 27 -16.61 3.14 1.17
CA GLN A 27 -16.47 1.99 2.04
C GLN A 27 -15.25 1.17 1.66
N VAL A 28 -14.71 0.42 2.61
CA VAL A 28 -13.70 -0.59 2.33
C VAL A 28 -14.37 -1.76 1.62
N ASN A 29 -13.90 -2.08 0.41
CA ASN A 29 -14.37 -3.22 -0.37
C ASN A 29 -13.67 -4.52 0.04
N SER A 30 -12.34 -4.46 0.21
CA SER A 30 -11.53 -5.56 0.72
C SER A 30 -10.19 -5.01 1.25
N GLN A 31 -9.59 -5.73 2.17
CA GLN A 31 -8.32 -5.33 2.77
C GLN A 31 -7.52 -6.52 3.29
N SER A 32 -6.20 -6.32 3.39
CA SER A 32 -5.26 -7.15 4.15
C SER A 32 -4.29 -6.23 4.87
N LEU A 33 -4.30 -6.23 6.20
CA LEU A 33 -3.58 -5.23 7.02
C LEU A 33 -2.24 -5.76 7.57
N GLY A 34 -1.63 -6.73 6.92
CA GLY A 34 -0.31 -7.24 7.28
C GLY A 34 0.84 -6.28 6.99
N GLN A 35 2.08 -6.74 7.22
CA GLN A 35 3.31 -5.99 6.91
C GLN A 35 3.38 -5.59 5.43
N ASN A 36 2.97 -6.49 4.55
CA ASN A 36 2.72 -6.21 3.14
C ASN A 36 1.20 -6.30 2.95
N GLY A 37 0.57 -5.17 2.79
CA GLY A 37 -0.87 -5.07 2.88
C GLY A 37 -1.51 -4.17 1.82
N TYR A 38 -2.83 -4.15 1.81
CA TYR A 38 -3.61 -3.29 0.93
C TYR A 38 -4.99 -2.95 1.51
N VAL A 39 -5.56 -1.88 0.99
CA VAL A 39 -6.98 -1.52 1.16
C VAL A 39 -7.56 -1.12 -0.20
N LYS A 40 -8.64 -1.79 -0.59
CA LYS A 40 -9.49 -1.42 -1.75
C LYS A 40 -10.73 -0.71 -1.27
N TYR A 41 -10.99 0.47 -1.82
CA TYR A 41 -12.18 1.26 -1.52
C TYR A 41 -13.24 1.10 -2.62
N SER A 42 -14.49 1.27 -2.25
CA SER A 42 -15.65 1.12 -3.15
C SER A 42 -15.62 2.09 -4.35
N ASN A 43 -14.99 3.25 -4.19
CA ASN A 43 -14.80 4.24 -5.26
C ASN A 43 -13.69 3.91 -6.27
N GLY A 44 -13.02 2.76 -6.11
CA GLY A 44 -11.94 2.32 -6.99
C GLY A 44 -10.52 2.64 -6.52
N LEU A 45 -10.33 3.41 -5.44
CA LEU A 45 -9.03 3.67 -4.87
C LEU A 45 -8.41 2.39 -4.29
N LEU A 46 -7.12 2.19 -4.54
CA LEU A 46 -6.30 1.12 -3.98
C LEU A 46 -5.04 1.73 -3.37
N ILE A 47 -4.82 1.44 -2.10
CA ILE A 47 -3.59 1.77 -1.38
C ILE A 47 -2.93 0.47 -0.97
N GLN A 48 -1.62 0.35 -1.23
CA GLN A 48 -0.81 -0.81 -0.89
C GLN A 48 0.48 -0.37 -0.22
N TRP A 49 1.04 -1.22 0.63
CA TRP A 49 2.30 -0.96 1.33
C TRP A 49 3.05 -2.23 1.60
N GLY A 50 4.35 -2.08 1.86
CA GLY A 50 5.18 -3.20 2.24
C GLY A 50 6.57 -2.80 2.71
N LYS A 51 7.26 -3.80 3.21
CA LYS A 51 8.67 -3.72 3.58
C LYS A 51 9.46 -4.77 2.84
N GLN A 52 10.67 -4.42 2.42
CA GLN A 52 11.62 -5.34 1.83
C GLN A 52 12.81 -5.53 2.77
N PRO A 53 13.28 -6.77 2.95
CA PRO A 53 14.51 -7.03 3.69
C PRO A 53 15.72 -6.41 2.97
N GLY A 54 16.83 -6.34 3.68
CA GLY A 54 18.12 -6.01 3.08
C GLY A 54 18.49 -7.03 1.99
N SER A 55 19.26 -6.61 0.98
CA SER A 55 19.69 -7.46 -0.12
C SER A 55 21.06 -6.99 -0.65
N THR A 56 21.81 -7.89 -1.27
CA THR A 56 23.02 -7.59 -2.01
C THR A 56 22.77 -7.34 -3.51
N ALA A 57 21.55 -7.59 -3.98
CA ALA A 57 21.19 -7.34 -5.37
C ALA A 57 21.03 -5.84 -5.63
N SER A 58 21.53 -5.36 -6.75
CA SER A 58 21.40 -3.96 -7.18
C SER A 58 19.96 -3.60 -7.55
N THR A 59 19.20 -4.57 -8.02
CA THR A 59 17.78 -4.40 -8.39
C THR A 59 16.97 -5.53 -7.77
N VAL A 60 15.84 -5.20 -7.16
CA VAL A 60 14.91 -6.16 -6.55
C VAL A 60 13.53 -5.99 -7.15
N THR A 61 12.88 -7.11 -7.51
CA THR A 61 11.47 -7.10 -7.91
C THR A 61 10.58 -7.16 -6.67
N ILE A 62 9.65 -6.23 -6.59
CA ILE A 62 8.66 -6.15 -5.53
C ILE A 62 7.31 -6.55 -6.10
N TYR A 63 6.74 -7.64 -5.59
CA TYR A 63 5.41 -8.09 -5.95
C TYR A 63 4.38 -7.39 -5.06
N LEU A 64 3.35 -6.82 -5.70
CA LEU A 64 2.27 -6.14 -5.02
C LEU A 64 1.32 -7.13 -4.34
N PRO A 65 0.77 -6.85 -3.15
CA PRO A 65 -0.22 -7.70 -2.49
C PRO A 65 -1.45 -8.00 -3.34
N THR A 66 -1.86 -7.06 -4.19
CA THR A 66 -2.94 -7.23 -5.18
C THR A 66 -2.64 -6.38 -6.42
N SER A 67 -3.23 -6.73 -7.56
CA SER A 67 -2.97 -5.98 -8.79
C SER A 67 -3.72 -4.66 -8.83
N PHE A 68 -3.08 -3.63 -9.40
CA PHE A 68 -3.75 -2.42 -9.86
C PHE A 68 -4.54 -2.70 -11.16
N TYR A 69 -5.44 -1.82 -11.50
CA TYR A 69 -6.18 -1.87 -12.76
C TYR A 69 -5.26 -1.62 -13.98
N ASP A 70 -4.35 -0.65 -13.83
CA ASP A 70 -3.38 -0.26 -14.84
C ASP A 70 -2.03 0.13 -14.19
N THR A 71 -1.09 0.61 -14.98
CA THR A 71 0.24 1.03 -14.53
C THR A 71 0.32 2.50 -14.10
N ASN A 72 -0.81 3.23 -14.09
CA ASN A 72 -0.88 4.63 -13.69
C ASN A 72 -1.00 4.80 -12.17
N TYR A 73 -0.21 4.06 -11.41
CA TYR A 73 -0.15 4.22 -9.96
C TYR A 73 1.15 4.92 -9.55
N VAL A 74 1.10 5.58 -8.41
CA VAL A 74 2.25 6.29 -7.84
C VAL A 74 2.89 5.41 -6.77
N ILE A 75 4.23 5.38 -6.74
CA ILE A 75 4.98 4.63 -5.74
C ILE A 75 5.92 5.58 -5.01
N HIS A 76 5.96 5.43 -3.70
CA HIS A 76 6.98 6.03 -2.84
C HIS A 76 7.75 4.94 -2.11
N GLY A 77 9.06 5.09 -2.04
CA GLY A 77 9.93 4.19 -1.29
C GLY A 77 10.88 4.97 -0.39
N CYS A 78 11.17 4.40 0.77
CA CYS A 78 12.08 4.96 1.73
C CYS A 78 12.99 3.88 2.32
N ILE A 79 14.26 4.24 2.54
CA ILE A 79 15.23 3.37 3.17
C ILE A 79 14.98 3.32 4.67
N ILE A 80 15.11 2.11 5.23
CA ILE A 80 15.12 1.88 6.66
C ILE A 80 16.55 1.52 7.06
N LYS A 81 17.23 2.42 7.75
CA LYS A 81 18.55 2.17 8.30
C LYS A 81 18.44 1.64 9.72
N ASP A 82 19.24 0.64 10.06
CA ASP A 82 19.31 0.10 11.42
C ASP A 82 20.29 0.92 12.30
N ALA A 83 21.19 1.70 11.67
CA ALA A 83 22.15 2.57 12.35
C ALA A 83 22.26 3.91 11.62
N TYR A 84 22.63 4.95 12.36
CA TYR A 84 22.91 6.26 11.82
C TYR A 84 24.23 6.24 11.06
N ASP A 85 24.20 6.60 9.78
CA ASP A 85 25.37 6.73 8.91
C ASP A 85 25.29 8.07 8.18
N GLU A 86 26.12 9.00 8.57
CA GLU A 86 26.09 10.39 8.08
C GLU A 86 26.52 10.54 6.63
N ASN A 87 27.29 9.58 6.10
CA ASN A 87 28.00 9.76 4.84
C ASN A 87 27.37 9.01 3.65
N VAL A 88 26.23 8.36 3.83
CA VAL A 88 25.58 7.56 2.78
C VAL A 88 24.30 8.21 2.28
N TYR A 89 24.37 8.74 1.08
CA TYR A 89 23.19 9.15 0.32
C TYR A 89 22.71 7.99 -0.52
N THR A 90 21.48 7.59 -0.35
CA THR A 90 20.91 6.52 -1.15
C THR A 90 19.91 7.10 -2.14
N ALA A 91 20.14 6.81 -3.42
CA ALA A 91 19.17 7.03 -4.49
C ALA A 91 18.43 5.72 -4.75
N THR A 92 17.12 5.74 -4.70
CA THR A 92 16.27 4.62 -5.05
C THR A 92 15.46 4.99 -6.27
N SER A 93 15.64 4.28 -7.35
CA SER A 93 14.84 4.43 -8.56
C SER A 93 13.79 3.33 -8.62
N LEU A 94 12.58 3.70 -8.96
CA LEU A 94 11.46 2.77 -9.17
C LEU A 94 11.33 2.55 -10.68
N VAL A 95 11.43 1.31 -11.11
CA VAL A 95 11.62 0.98 -12.53
C VAL A 95 10.60 -0.06 -12.97
N ASN A 96 10.16 0.04 -14.21
CA ASN A 96 9.32 -0.94 -14.90
C ASN A 96 8.08 -1.38 -14.11
N PRO A 97 7.18 -0.46 -13.76
CA PRO A 97 5.92 -0.83 -13.11
C PRO A 97 5.07 -1.69 -14.05
N THR A 98 4.56 -2.78 -13.50
CA THR A 98 3.49 -3.60 -14.09
C THR A 98 2.26 -3.50 -13.20
N VAL A 99 1.13 -4.06 -13.59
CA VAL A 99 -0.07 -4.05 -12.73
C VAL A 99 0.12 -4.81 -11.40
N SER A 100 1.09 -5.72 -11.33
CA SER A 100 1.30 -6.63 -10.18
C SER A 100 2.68 -6.54 -9.52
N SER A 101 3.59 -5.74 -10.07
CA SER A 101 4.96 -5.62 -9.56
C SER A 101 5.64 -4.34 -10.02
N PHE A 102 6.71 -3.98 -9.35
CA PHE A 102 7.67 -2.99 -9.81
C PHE A 102 9.08 -3.43 -9.42
N LYS A 103 10.10 -2.83 -10.03
CA LYS A 103 11.49 -3.03 -9.64
C LYS A 103 11.99 -1.82 -8.88
N MET A 104 12.86 -2.08 -7.92
CA MET A 104 13.54 -1.06 -7.13
C MET A 104 15.04 -1.21 -7.32
N ASP A 105 15.69 -0.18 -7.87
CA ASP A 105 17.14 -0.08 -7.92
C ASP A 105 17.65 0.44 -6.58
N ARG A 106 18.73 -0.16 -6.09
CA ARG A 106 19.23 0.01 -4.73
C ARG A 106 20.67 0.55 -4.73
N ASN A 107 20.86 1.67 -5.38
CA ASN A 107 22.17 2.29 -5.48
C ASN A 107 22.36 3.34 -4.39
N PHE A 108 23.58 3.50 -3.92
CA PHE A 108 23.96 4.61 -3.06
C PHE A 108 25.13 5.38 -3.63
N GLY A 109 25.21 6.66 -3.29
CA GLY A 109 26.37 7.50 -3.50
C GLY A 109 26.85 8.06 -2.16
N SER A 110 28.16 8.17 -2.00
CA SER A 110 28.79 8.81 -0.85
C SER A 110 30.03 9.59 -1.29
N SER A 111 30.65 10.34 -0.38
CA SER A 111 31.93 11.02 -0.65
C SER A 111 33.09 10.07 -1.00
N SER A 112 32.95 8.79 -0.63
CA SER A 112 33.94 7.73 -0.88
C SER A 112 33.62 6.85 -2.08
N GLY A 113 32.49 7.07 -2.78
CA GLY A 113 32.13 6.32 -3.97
C GLY A 113 30.66 5.93 -4.06
N THR A 114 30.35 5.03 -5.00
CA THR A 114 29.00 4.52 -5.25
C THR A 114 28.96 3.01 -5.07
N GLY A 115 27.79 2.46 -4.80
CA GLY A 115 27.62 1.02 -4.63
C GLY A 115 26.16 0.59 -4.47
N VAL A 116 25.97 -0.66 -4.08
CA VAL A 116 24.64 -1.23 -3.82
C VAL A 116 24.29 -1.08 -2.35
N SER A 117 23.17 -0.44 -2.06
CA SER A 117 22.63 -0.34 -0.71
C SER A 117 22.11 -1.68 -0.22
N ARG A 118 22.59 -2.13 0.94
CA ARG A 118 22.10 -3.34 1.62
C ARG A 118 20.96 -3.07 2.58
N ALA A 119 20.52 -1.83 2.71
CA ALA A 119 19.50 -1.43 3.65
C ALA A 119 18.13 -2.06 3.35
N LYS A 120 17.28 -2.10 4.36
CA LYS A 120 15.86 -2.43 4.23
C LYS A 120 15.11 -1.25 3.59
N TYR A 121 13.96 -1.52 3.02
CA TYR A 121 13.10 -0.51 2.40
C TYR A 121 11.66 -0.67 2.85
N SER A 122 10.97 0.45 2.99
CA SER A 122 9.52 0.51 3.01
C SER A 122 9.02 1.16 1.73
N TRP A 123 7.83 0.78 1.30
CA TRP A 123 7.20 1.34 0.12
C TRP A 123 5.70 1.49 0.33
N MET A 124 5.11 2.42 -0.39
CA MET A 124 3.67 2.62 -0.51
C MET A 124 3.32 2.91 -1.96
N ALA A 125 2.25 2.32 -2.45
CA ALA A 125 1.74 2.55 -3.80
C ALA A 125 0.25 2.90 -3.75
N ILE A 126 -0.14 3.88 -4.56
CA ILE A 126 -1.51 4.39 -4.61
C ILE A 126 -1.96 4.47 -6.07
N GLY A 127 -3.10 3.90 -6.37
CA GLY A 127 -3.71 3.90 -7.69
C GLY A 127 -5.15 3.41 -7.66
N ARG A 128 -5.60 2.81 -8.75
CA ARG A 128 -6.96 2.26 -8.84
C ARG A 128 -6.95 0.75 -9.07
N TRP A 129 -8.02 0.08 -8.63
CA TRP A 129 -8.21 -1.36 -8.85
C TRP A 129 -9.34 -1.67 -9.83
N LYS A 130 -10.13 -0.67 -10.23
CA LYS A 130 -11.21 -0.73 -11.23
C LYS A 130 -11.35 0.58 -11.97
#